data_142ac13f4583513153551ea4fba4c2af
#
_entry.id   142ac13f4583513153551ea4fba4c2af
#
_cell.length_a   1.000
_cell.length_b   1.000
_cell.length_c   1.000
_cell.angle_alpha   90.00
_cell.angle_beta   90.00
_cell.angle_gamma   90.00
#
_symmetry.space_group_name_H-M   'P 1'
#
loop_
_entity.id
_entity.type
_entity.pdbx_description
1 polymer ?
#
loop_
_entity_poly.entity_id
_entity_poly.type
_entity_poly.pdbx_seq_one_letter_code
_entity_poly.pdbx_strand_id
1 'polypeptide(L)'
;MKKYNLENVGKTAKIIKEKGKKIGLCHGVFDVLHAGHISHFEEVKKKCDYLFVTITEDKFVNKGPNRPVNNHYFRAKVLESLRQVDYVAINFSPDATHSIRQIKPNFYFK
;
A
#
# COMPACT_ATOMS: atom_id res chain seq x y z
N MET A 1 9.82 -16.15 -6.77
CA MET A 1 9.12 -15.34 -5.75
C MET A 1 8.55 -14.09 -6.39
N LYS A 2 7.31 -13.79 -6.15
CA LYS A 2 6.69 -12.59 -6.72
C LYS A 2 6.92 -11.40 -5.80
N LYS A 3 7.43 -10.33 -6.39
CA LYS A 3 7.56 -9.06 -5.70
C LYS A 3 6.16 -8.47 -5.46
N TYR A 4 6.01 -7.70 -4.38
CA TYR A 4 4.75 -7.07 -3.98
C TYR A 4 3.65 -8.05 -3.61
N ASN A 5 4.01 -9.20 -3.11
CA ASN A 5 3.07 -10.24 -2.69
C ASN A 5 2.46 -9.86 -1.33
N LEU A 6 1.12 -9.80 -1.29
CA LEU A 6 0.41 -9.35 -0.09
C LEU A 6 0.61 -10.31 1.09
N GLU A 7 0.62 -11.63 0.85
CA GLU A 7 0.84 -12.58 1.93
C GLU A 7 2.23 -12.44 2.54
N ASN A 8 3.24 -12.17 1.71
CA ASN A 8 4.61 -11.98 2.19
C ASN A 8 4.74 -10.72 3.03
N VAL A 9 4.13 -9.59 2.61
CA VAL A 9 4.16 -8.38 3.42
C VAL A 9 3.34 -8.56 4.70
N GLY A 10 2.29 -9.38 4.66
CA GLY A 10 1.53 -9.72 5.86
C GLY A 10 2.39 -10.45 6.90
N LYS A 11 3.24 -11.37 6.44
CA LYS A 11 4.19 -12.07 7.34
C LYS A 11 5.21 -11.09 7.93
N THR A 12 5.70 -10.17 7.11
CA THR A 12 6.62 -9.12 7.57
C THR A 12 5.93 -8.23 8.60
N ALA A 13 4.68 -7.86 8.36
CA ALA A 13 3.90 -7.04 9.28
C ALA A 13 3.76 -7.72 10.65
N LYS A 14 3.52 -9.02 10.66
CA LYS A 14 3.42 -9.79 11.90
C LYS A 14 4.70 -9.71 12.71
N ILE A 15 5.84 -9.90 12.05
CA ILE A 15 7.15 -9.83 12.71
C ILE A 15 7.39 -8.45 13.30
N ILE A 16 7.07 -7.40 12.55
CA ILE A 16 7.24 -6.01 12.99
C ILE A 16 6.40 -5.72 14.23
N LYS A 17 5.13 -6.17 14.22
CA LYS A 17 4.24 -5.95 15.36
C LYS A 17 4.69 -6.73 16.60
N GLU A 18 5.25 -7.92 16.41
CA GLU A 18 5.79 -8.71 17.53
C GLU A 18 6.94 -8.00 18.21
N LYS A 19 7.61 -7.08 17.51
CA LYS A 19 8.67 -6.24 18.08
C LYS A 19 8.13 -4.97 18.73
N GLY A 20 6.81 -4.84 18.85
CA GLY A 20 6.19 -3.68 19.48
C GLY A 20 6.07 -2.45 18.61
N LYS A 21 6.31 -2.57 17.31
CA LYS A 21 6.23 -1.45 16.38
C LYS A 21 4.81 -1.28 15.84
N LYS A 22 4.45 -0.04 15.50
CA LYS A 22 3.13 0.30 14.99
C LYS A 22 3.15 0.38 13.48
N ILE A 23 2.15 -0.24 12.86
CA ILE A 23 2.01 -0.29 11.40
C ILE A 23 0.83 0.56 10.97
N GLY A 24 1.05 1.42 9.97
CA GLY A 24 0.00 2.12 9.25
C GLY A 24 -0.19 1.49 7.88
N LEU A 25 -1.41 1.52 7.38
CA LEU A 25 -1.76 1.04 6.04
C LEU A 25 -2.51 2.11 5.28
N CYS A 26 -2.06 2.40 4.07
CA CYS A 26 -2.80 3.16 3.08
C CYS A 26 -3.14 2.24 1.92
N HIS A 27 -4.37 2.30 1.44
CA HIS A 27 -4.80 1.53 0.28
C HIS A 27 -5.42 2.45 -0.75
N GLY A 28 -5.09 2.26 -2.01
CA GLY A 28 -5.66 3.08 -3.08
C GLY A 28 -5.20 2.61 -4.44
N VAL A 29 -5.56 3.38 -5.47
CA VAL A 29 -5.15 3.12 -6.85
C VAL A 29 -3.74 3.69 -7.09
N PHE A 30 -3.53 4.95 -6.70
CA PHE A 30 -2.25 5.64 -6.84
C PHE A 30 -1.71 5.57 -8.27
N ASP A 31 -2.57 5.86 -9.25
CA ASP A 31 -2.22 5.74 -10.68
C ASP A 31 -1.16 6.76 -11.10
N VAL A 32 -1.41 8.03 -10.79
CA VAL A 32 -0.45 9.11 -11.04
C VAL A 32 -0.26 9.85 -9.72
N LEU A 33 0.94 9.74 -9.17
CA LEU A 33 1.24 10.40 -7.90
C LEU A 33 1.53 11.89 -8.11
N HIS A 34 1.13 12.69 -7.13
CA HIS A 34 1.40 14.12 -7.11
C HIS A 34 1.77 14.55 -5.69
N ALA A 35 2.09 15.84 -5.55
CA ALA A 35 2.55 16.38 -4.26
C ALA A 35 1.56 16.12 -3.12
N GLY A 36 0.26 16.10 -3.41
CA GLY A 36 -0.76 15.81 -2.39
C GLY A 36 -0.64 14.42 -1.80
N HIS A 37 -0.34 13.42 -2.64
CA HIS A 37 -0.09 12.06 -2.16
C HIS A 37 1.15 12.01 -1.28
N ILE A 38 2.22 12.68 -1.69
CA ILE A 38 3.48 12.70 -0.93
C ILE A 38 3.26 13.34 0.44
N SER A 39 2.57 14.48 0.48
CA SER A 39 2.24 15.15 1.74
C SER A 39 1.41 14.27 2.66
N HIS A 40 0.45 13.53 2.10
CA HIS A 40 -0.37 12.60 2.86
C HIS A 40 0.48 11.49 3.48
N PHE A 41 1.37 10.88 2.68
CA PHE A 41 2.27 9.84 3.20
C PHE A 41 3.20 10.38 4.28
N GLU A 42 3.69 11.61 4.14
CA GLU A 42 4.51 12.25 5.16
C GLU A 42 3.74 12.38 6.49
N GLU A 43 2.47 12.81 6.40
CA GLU A 43 1.65 12.98 7.60
C GLU A 43 1.35 11.64 8.28
N VAL A 44 0.93 10.63 7.51
CA VAL A 44 0.58 9.33 8.11
C VAL A 44 1.82 8.60 8.64
N LYS A 45 2.98 8.79 8.01
CA LYS A 45 4.22 8.18 8.49
C LYS A 45 4.60 8.68 9.88
N LYS A 46 4.27 9.92 10.22
CA LYS A 46 4.51 10.46 11.56
C LYS A 46 3.71 9.74 12.64
N LYS A 47 2.65 9.03 12.27
CA LYS A 47 1.74 8.37 13.21
C LYS A 47 2.03 6.89 13.39
N CYS A 48 2.97 6.35 12.64
CA CYS A 48 3.33 4.93 12.72
C CYS A 48 4.82 4.75 12.54
N ASP A 49 5.31 3.56 12.89
CA ASP A 49 6.73 3.22 12.72
C ASP A 49 7.02 2.75 11.31
N TYR A 50 6.08 2.01 10.71
CA TYR A 50 6.20 1.48 9.36
C TYR A 50 4.93 1.76 8.59
N LEU A 51 5.08 2.26 7.38
CA LEU A 51 3.95 2.52 6.49
C LEU A 51 3.93 1.46 5.38
N PHE A 52 2.83 0.73 5.34
CA PHE A 52 2.53 -0.23 4.28
C PHE A 52 1.54 0.42 3.33
N VAL A 53 1.76 0.24 2.04
CA VAL A 53 0.83 0.74 1.02
C VAL A 53 0.43 -0.43 0.15
N THR A 54 -0.87 -0.63 -0.02
CA THR A 54 -1.39 -1.62 -0.95
C THR A 54 -2.13 -0.91 -2.08
N ILE A 55 -2.06 -1.50 -3.27
CA ILE A 55 -2.66 -0.89 -4.46
C ILE A 55 -3.66 -1.83 -5.10
N THR A 56 -4.67 -1.23 -5.72
CA THR A 56 -5.72 -1.95 -6.43
C THR A 56 -5.17 -2.55 -7.71
N GLU A 57 -5.42 -3.83 -7.92
CA GLU A 57 -5.09 -4.53 -9.16
C GLU A 57 -5.78 -3.84 -10.36
N ASP A 58 -5.11 -3.86 -11.52
CA ASP A 58 -5.59 -3.16 -12.72
C ASP A 58 -7.06 -3.44 -13.04
N LYS A 59 -7.47 -4.69 -12.97
CA LYS A 59 -8.83 -5.07 -13.37
C LYS A 59 -9.92 -4.49 -12.46
N PHE A 60 -9.56 -4.04 -11.26
CA PHE A 60 -10.51 -3.42 -10.34
C PHE A 60 -10.45 -1.89 -10.35
N VAL A 61 -9.61 -1.30 -11.20
CA VAL A 61 -9.55 0.16 -11.34
C VAL A 61 -10.72 0.60 -12.20
N ASN A 62 -11.62 1.36 -11.63
CA ASN A 62 -12.87 1.74 -12.29
C ASN A 62 -12.97 3.26 -12.41
N LYS A 63 -12.01 3.86 -13.11
CA LYS A 63 -11.91 5.31 -13.26
C LYS A 63 -12.09 5.79 -14.70
N GLY A 64 -12.78 5.00 -15.51
CA GLY A 64 -13.09 5.37 -16.88
C GLY A 64 -12.15 4.73 -17.90
N PRO A 65 -12.34 5.04 -19.20
CA PRO A 65 -11.54 4.44 -20.26
C PRO A 65 -10.08 4.85 -20.14
N ASN A 66 -9.19 3.97 -20.57
CA ASN A 66 -7.74 4.15 -20.53
C ASN A 66 -7.17 4.26 -19.10
N ARG A 67 -7.87 3.72 -18.10
CA ARG A 67 -7.40 3.66 -16.72
C ARG A 67 -7.25 2.19 -16.29
N PRO A 68 -6.18 1.86 -15.54
CA PRO A 68 -5.16 2.81 -15.06
C PRO A 68 -4.20 3.22 -16.18
N VAL A 69 -3.59 4.38 -16.03
CA VAL A 69 -2.53 4.83 -16.94
C VAL A 69 -1.32 3.93 -16.82
N ASN A 70 -0.97 3.58 -15.59
CA ASN A 70 0.16 2.71 -15.26
C ASN A 70 -0.36 1.38 -14.70
N ASN A 71 0.25 0.26 -15.14
CA ASN A 71 -0.15 -1.05 -14.60
C ASN A 71 0.25 -1.16 -13.13
N HIS A 72 -0.31 -2.15 -12.43
CA HIS A 72 -0.13 -2.26 -10.98
C HIS A 72 1.33 -2.52 -10.59
N TYR A 73 2.11 -3.25 -11.38
CA TYR A 73 3.52 -3.46 -11.06
C TYR A 73 4.32 -2.16 -11.16
N PHE A 74 4.02 -1.33 -12.15
CA PHE A 74 4.67 -0.05 -12.31
C PHE A 74 4.27 0.91 -11.19
N ARG A 75 2.99 0.93 -10.84
CA ARG A 75 2.50 1.76 -9.72
C ARG A 75 3.16 1.36 -8.40
N ALA A 76 3.29 0.05 -8.17
CA ALA A 76 3.96 -0.46 -6.97
C ALA A 76 5.42 -0.02 -6.93
N LYS A 77 6.11 -0.07 -8.06
CA LYS A 77 7.52 0.33 -8.14
C LYS A 77 7.70 1.81 -7.81
N VAL A 78 6.81 2.65 -8.31
CA VAL A 78 6.86 4.10 -8.02
C VAL A 78 6.68 4.33 -6.51
N LEU A 79 5.69 3.69 -5.90
CA LEU A 79 5.45 3.82 -4.47
C LEU A 79 6.63 3.32 -3.64
N GLU A 80 7.22 2.21 -4.05
CA GLU A 80 8.38 1.64 -3.36
C GLU A 80 9.55 2.61 -3.31
N SER A 81 9.67 3.49 -4.29
CA SER A 81 10.76 4.47 -4.37
C SER A 81 10.59 5.64 -3.41
N LEU A 82 9.43 5.81 -2.82
CA LEU A 82 9.17 6.91 -1.91
C LEU A 82 9.74 6.61 -0.53
N ARG A 83 10.41 7.63 0.04
CA ARG A 83 11.07 7.51 1.34
C ARG A 83 10.10 7.13 2.46
N GLN A 84 8.87 7.63 2.39
CA GLN A 84 7.87 7.43 3.43
C GLN A 84 7.28 6.02 3.44
N VAL A 85 7.39 5.30 2.34
CA VAL A 85 6.76 3.99 2.16
C VAL A 85 7.76 2.89 2.48
N ASP A 86 7.43 2.04 3.43
CA ASP A 86 8.33 0.95 3.86
C ASP A 86 8.07 -0.33 3.08
N TYR A 87 6.81 -0.67 2.83
CA TYR A 87 6.44 -1.90 2.11
C TYR A 87 5.26 -1.64 1.20
N VAL A 88 5.29 -2.27 0.03
CA VAL A 88 4.23 -2.16 -0.97
C VAL A 88 3.75 -3.55 -1.35
N ALA A 89 2.45 -3.71 -1.53
CA ALA A 89 1.87 -4.94 -2.06
C ALA A 89 0.72 -4.64 -2.99
N ILE A 90 0.42 -5.59 -3.87
CA ILE A 90 -0.72 -5.50 -4.78
C ILE A 90 -1.88 -6.26 -4.16
N ASN A 91 -3.03 -5.62 -4.10
CA ASN A 91 -4.25 -6.21 -3.58
C ASN A 91 -5.10 -6.72 -4.75
N PHE A 92 -5.21 -8.04 -4.86
CA PHE A 92 -5.94 -8.70 -5.95
C PHE A 92 -7.41 -8.94 -5.58
N SER A 93 -8.02 -7.95 -4.95
CA SER A 93 -9.45 -7.97 -4.63
C SER A 93 -10.03 -6.57 -4.86
N PRO A 94 -11.38 -6.44 -4.95
CA PRO A 94 -12.00 -5.15 -5.31
C PRO A 94 -11.84 -4.05 -4.27
N ASP A 95 -11.62 -4.40 -3.01
CA ASP A 95 -11.54 -3.41 -1.93
C ASP A 95 -10.37 -3.70 -0.98
N ALA A 96 -10.24 -2.89 0.05
CA ALA A 96 -9.12 -2.97 0.98
C ALA A 96 -9.24 -4.09 2.02
N THR A 97 -10.34 -4.83 2.04
CA THR A 97 -10.60 -5.83 3.07
C THR A 97 -9.47 -6.87 3.15
N HIS A 98 -9.05 -7.37 2.00
CA HIS A 98 -8.00 -8.39 1.95
C HIS A 98 -6.67 -7.85 2.48
N SER A 99 -6.33 -6.61 2.13
CA SER A 99 -5.12 -5.96 2.64
C SER A 99 -5.16 -5.83 4.16
N ILE A 100 -6.29 -5.38 4.68
CA ILE A 100 -6.47 -5.21 6.13
C ILE A 100 -6.34 -6.55 6.86
N ARG A 101 -6.93 -7.59 6.30
CA ARG A 101 -6.86 -8.94 6.90
C ARG A 101 -5.44 -9.51 6.92
N GLN A 102 -4.68 -9.29 5.86
CA GLN A 102 -3.33 -9.82 5.74
C GLN A 102 -2.34 -9.04 6.61
N ILE A 103 -2.45 -7.71 6.62
CA ILE A 103 -1.49 -6.84 7.30
C ILE A 103 -1.87 -6.62 8.76
N LYS A 104 -3.17 -6.53 9.05
CA LYS A 104 -3.70 -6.24 10.39
C LYS A 104 -3.03 -5.00 10.97
N PRO A 105 -3.18 -3.85 10.30
CA PRO A 105 -2.49 -2.63 10.71
C PRO A 105 -3.04 -2.10 12.03
N ASN A 106 -2.19 -1.35 12.73
CA ASN A 106 -2.63 -0.60 13.91
C ASN A 106 -3.50 0.59 13.49
N PHE A 107 -3.19 1.18 12.33
CA PHE A 107 -3.92 2.34 11.80
C PHE A 107 -4.20 2.12 10.31
N TYR A 108 -5.42 2.41 9.90
CA TYR A 108 -5.80 2.43 8.50
C TYR A 108 -6.13 3.85 8.11
N PHE A 109 -5.37 4.41 7.18
CA PHE A 109 -5.51 5.80 6.75
C PHE A 109 -6.22 5.88 5.39
N LYS A 110 -7.19 6.73 5.29
CA LYS A 110 -7.89 6.99 4.03
C LYS A 110 -7.36 8.22 3.33
#